data_56092adf9caea7468fbfa9810ab85762
#
_entry.id   56092adf9caea7468fbfa9810ab85762
#
_cell.length_a   1.000
_cell.length_b   1.000
_cell.length_c   1.000
_cell.angle_alpha   90.00
_cell.angle_beta   90.00
_cell.angle_gamma   90.00
#
_symmetry.space_group_name_H-M   'P 1'
#
loop_
_entity.id
_entity.type
_entity.pdbx_description
1 polymer ?
#
loop_
_entity_poly.entity_id
_entity_poly.type
_entity_poly.pdbx_seq_one_letter_code
_entity_poly.pdbx_strand_id
1 'polypeptide(L)'
;MSLPRPVLVVDFGAQYAQLIARRVREAKVYSEIVPHSMPVAEMLAKNPAAIILSGGPASVYAPDAPQIDAGVFSADVPVFGICYGFQAMAQALGGTVTRTGNREYGGTPLRPRLLDPGVLLRDLPADLPVWMSHGDCVTEAPEGFTVTAESAGAPVAAFEDLAGRRAGVQFHPEVGHTAHGQEMLTRFLYDIAGIEPTWTPENIIDEQVARIRAQIGDKEVICGLSGGVDSAVAAALVHKAVGDQLTCVFVDHGLLRAGEAEQVEKDYVAATGIKLKVVDAADRFLGALAGVTDPEQKRKIIGREFIRVFEAAAREIAAHGDVEFLVQGTLYPDVVESGGGTGTANIKSHHNVGGLPEDLKFALVEPLRTLFKDEVRALGLQLGLPEAMVWRHPFPGPGLAIRIIGAVDQQRLDLLRRADLIAREELSAAGLDRGVWQFPVVLLADVRSVGVQGDGRSYGHPVVLRPVSSEDAMTADWSRLPYDVVARISTRITNEVAEVNRVVLDVTSKPPGTIEWE
;
A
#
# COMPACT_ATOMS: atom_id res chain seq x y z
N MET A 1 24.10 -11.03 -0.41
CA MET A 1 23.48 -11.51 -1.67
C MET A 1 22.88 -10.30 -2.38
N SER A 2 22.84 -10.27 -3.72
CA SER A 2 22.19 -9.19 -4.47
C SER A 2 20.68 -9.51 -4.58
N LEU A 3 19.83 -8.49 -4.69
CA LEU A 3 18.40 -8.66 -4.99
C LEU A 3 18.20 -9.64 -6.16
N PRO A 4 17.14 -10.45 -6.16
CA PRO A 4 16.81 -11.27 -7.31
C PRO A 4 16.69 -10.43 -8.59
N ARG A 5 16.94 -11.04 -9.74
CA ARG A 5 16.73 -10.39 -11.03
C ARG A 5 15.27 -9.90 -11.12
N PRO A 6 15.02 -8.60 -11.33
CA PRO A 6 13.67 -8.07 -11.32
C PRO A 6 12.89 -8.44 -12.60
N VAL A 7 11.58 -8.58 -12.48
CA VAL A 7 10.67 -8.36 -13.60
C VAL A 7 10.42 -6.85 -13.67
N LEU A 8 10.82 -6.21 -14.77
CA LEU A 8 10.57 -4.79 -14.97
C LEU A 8 9.16 -4.57 -15.51
N VAL A 9 8.35 -3.81 -14.79
CA VAL A 9 7.05 -3.34 -15.26
C VAL A 9 7.21 -1.95 -15.82
N VAL A 10 7.11 -1.82 -17.13
CA VAL A 10 7.23 -0.53 -17.84
C VAL A 10 5.89 0.20 -17.75
N ASP A 11 5.92 1.36 -17.10
CA ASP A 11 4.73 2.20 -16.89
C ASP A 11 4.53 3.18 -18.04
N PHE A 12 3.42 3.02 -18.75
CA PHE A 12 2.97 3.93 -19.83
C PHE A 12 2.01 5.02 -19.33
N GLY A 13 1.88 5.21 -18.01
CA GLY A 13 1.05 6.25 -17.41
C GLY A 13 -0.40 5.85 -17.13
N ALA A 14 -0.71 4.55 -17.13
CA ALA A 14 -2.01 4.03 -16.70
C ALA A 14 -1.97 3.64 -15.20
N GLN A 15 -3.16 3.59 -14.57
CA GLN A 15 -3.29 3.33 -13.13
C GLN A 15 -2.82 1.94 -12.68
N TYR A 16 -2.53 1.01 -13.59
CA TYR A 16 -2.38 -0.42 -13.27
C TYR A 16 -0.94 -0.94 -13.18
N ALA A 17 0.08 -0.10 -13.43
CA ALA A 17 1.47 -0.56 -13.34
C ALA A 17 1.84 -1.09 -11.94
N GLN A 18 1.36 -0.44 -10.88
CA GLN A 18 1.54 -0.91 -9.50
C GLN A 18 0.81 -2.23 -9.25
N LEU A 19 -0.40 -2.39 -9.81
CA LEU A 19 -1.17 -3.62 -9.67
C LEU A 19 -0.50 -4.78 -10.40
N ILE A 20 0.04 -4.55 -11.61
CA ILE A 20 0.83 -5.56 -12.36
C ILE A 20 2.05 -5.98 -11.53
N ALA A 21 2.82 -5.02 -11.00
CA ALA A 21 3.99 -5.31 -10.17
C ALA A 21 3.62 -6.13 -8.94
N ARG A 22 2.50 -5.83 -8.29
CA ARG A 22 1.97 -6.58 -7.15
C ARG A 22 1.57 -8.01 -7.55
N ARG A 23 0.88 -8.20 -8.71
CA ARG A 23 0.53 -9.54 -9.21
C ARG A 23 1.75 -10.41 -9.50
N VAL A 24 2.83 -9.81 -9.99
CA VAL A 24 4.12 -10.50 -10.15
C VAL A 24 4.67 -10.95 -8.78
N ARG A 25 4.56 -10.11 -7.74
CA ARG A 25 4.97 -10.44 -6.38
C ARG A 25 4.11 -11.55 -5.74
N GLU A 26 2.81 -11.55 -6.01
CA GLU A 26 1.90 -12.63 -5.60
C GLU A 26 2.30 -13.98 -6.23
N ALA A 27 2.88 -13.97 -7.43
CA ALA A 27 3.54 -15.13 -8.03
C ALA A 27 4.96 -15.40 -7.47
N LYS A 28 5.34 -14.81 -6.33
CA LYS A 28 6.65 -15.00 -5.66
C LYS A 28 7.84 -14.65 -6.56
N VAL A 29 7.69 -13.64 -7.40
CA VAL A 29 8.74 -13.11 -8.28
C VAL A 29 8.98 -11.64 -7.95
N TYR A 30 10.25 -11.23 -7.86
CA TYR A 30 10.61 -9.84 -7.60
C TYR A 30 10.29 -8.94 -8.80
N SER A 31 9.70 -7.78 -8.58
CA SER A 31 9.34 -6.82 -9.63
C SER A 31 9.78 -5.39 -9.28
N GLU A 32 10.05 -4.59 -10.30
CA GLU A 32 10.31 -3.16 -10.20
C GLU A 32 9.51 -2.41 -11.27
N ILE A 33 8.97 -1.25 -10.93
CA ILE A 33 8.31 -0.36 -11.89
C ILE A 33 9.35 0.61 -12.45
N VAL A 34 9.35 0.78 -13.75
CA VAL A 34 10.22 1.73 -14.46
C VAL A 34 9.41 2.59 -15.43
N PRO A 35 9.73 3.87 -15.63
CA PRO A 35 9.01 4.70 -16.59
C PRO A 35 9.31 4.25 -18.03
N HIS A 36 8.34 4.39 -18.93
CA HIS A 36 8.53 4.08 -20.36
C HIS A 36 9.67 4.87 -21.01
N SER A 37 10.01 6.04 -20.45
CA SER A 37 11.11 6.89 -20.93
C SER A 37 12.50 6.41 -20.51
N MET A 38 12.61 5.36 -19.69
CA MET A 38 13.91 4.80 -19.30
C MET A 38 14.60 4.21 -20.53
N PRO A 39 15.87 4.59 -20.82
CA PRO A 39 16.62 4.00 -21.92
C PRO A 39 16.76 2.48 -21.79
N VAL A 40 16.68 1.75 -22.91
CA VAL A 40 16.81 0.28 -22.92
C VAL A 40 18.12 -0.19 -22.27
N ALA A 41 19.21 0.53 -22.49
CA ALA A 41 20.49 0.20 -21.87
C ALA A 41 20.43 0.23 -20.34
N GLU A 42 19.69 1.17 -19.76
CA GLU A 42 19.49 1.27 -18.32
C GLU A 42 18.56 0.15 -17.80
N MET A 43 17.50 -0.18 -18.57
CA MET A 43 16.65 -1.32 -18.24
C MET A 43 17.47 -2.62 -18.21
N LEU A 44 18.29 -2.85 -19.23
CA LEU A 44 19.12 -4.05 -19.33
C LEU A 44 20.25 -4.09 -18.28
N ALA A 45 20.77 -2.93 -17.88
CA ALA A 45 21.76 -2.84 -16.79
C ALA A 45 21.21 -3.33 -15.43
N LYS A 46 19.87 -3.31 -15.26
CA LYS A 46 19.20 -3.92 -14.09
C LYS A 46 19.16 -5.46 -14.16
N ASN A 47 19.67 -6.05 -15.24
CA ASN A 47 19.68 -7.50 -15.47
C ASN A 47 18.28 -8.14 -15.30
N PRO A 48 17.24 -7.67 -16.01
CA PRO A 48 15.88 -8.14 -15.78
C PRO A 48 15.69 -9.63 -16.11
N ALA A 49 14.83 -10.29 -15.34
CA ALA A 49 14.40 -11.66 -15.62
C ALA A 49 13.33 -11.70 -16.72
N ALA A 50 12.47 -10.67 -16.78
CA ALA A 50 11.49 -10.41 -17.83
C ALA A 50 11.10 -8.92 -17.84
N ILE A 51 10.40 -8.48 -18.89
CA ILE A 51 9.82 -7.15 -19.01
C ILE A 51 8.33 -7.28 -19.26
N ILE A 52 7.50 -6.56 -18.49
CA ILE A 52 6.05 -6.47 -18.70
C ILE A 52 5.72 -5.03 -19.11
N LEU A 53 5.05 -4.89 -20.24
CA LEU A 53 4.59 -3.63 -20.81
C LEU A 53 3.15 -3.38 -20.32
N SER A 54 2.92 -2.34 -19.54
CA SER A 54 1.61 -2.05 -18.94
C SER A 54 0.58 -1.52 -19.94
N GLY A 55 -0.65 -1.31 -19.48
CA GLY A 55 -1.63 -0.48 -20.18
C GLY A 55 -1.19 0.98 -20.30
N GLY A 56 -1.85 1.75 -21.15
CA GLY A 56 -1.58 3.17 -21.37
C GLY A 56 -2.86 3.96 -21.69
N PRO A 57 -2.84 5.30 -21.53
CA PRO A 57 -4.04 6.12 -21.69
C PRO A 57 -4.36 6.52 -23.14
N ALA A 58 -3.47 6.24 -24.10
CA ALA A 58 -3.52 6.76 -25.47
C ALA A 58 -3.59 5.65 -26.53
N SER A 59 -3.92 6.01 -27.77
CA SER A 59 -3.71 5.15 -28.94
C SER A 59 -2.23 5.09 -29.28
N VAL A 60 -1.70 3.91 -29.60
CA VAL A 60 -0.26 3.71 -29.92
C VAL A 60 0.26 4.54 -31.09
N TYR A 61 -0.63 5.00 -31.98
CA TYR A 61 -0.30 5.86 -33.12
C TYR A 61 -0.64 7.34 -32.91
N ALA A 62 -1.02 7.75 -31.69
CA ALA A 62 -1.19 9.17 -31.39
C ALA A 62 0.18 9.87 -31.38
N PRO A 63 0.26 11.15 -31.84
CA PRO A 63 1.55 11.87 -31.92
C PRO A 63 2.33 11.93 -30.60
N ASP A 64 1.60 12.05 -29.48
CA ASP A 64 2.16 12.15 -28.12
C ASP A 64 2.06 10.83 -27.34
N ALA A 65 1.83 9.71 -28.02
CA ALA A 65 1.71 8.41 -27.36
C ALA A 65 3.06 7.99 -26.74
N PRO A 66 3.06 7.45 -25.52
CA PRO A 66 4.27 6.91 -24.91
C PRO A 66 4.88 5.81 -25.79
N GLN A 67 6.11 5.98 -26.21
CA GLN A 67 6.77 5.00 -27.08
C GLN A 67 7.65 4.06 -26.26
N ILE A 68 7.81 2.83 -26.77
CA ILE A 68 8.82 1.89 -26.28
C ILE A 68 9.93 1.77 -27.34
N ASP A 69 11.17 1.79 -26.91
CA ASP A 69 12.30 1.54 -27.79
C ASP A 69 12.27 0.08 -28.27
N ALA A 70 12.28 -0.14 -29.58
CA ALA A 70 12.25 -1.47 -30.19
C ALA A 70 13.44 -2.36 -29.77
N GLY A 71 14.51 -1.78 -29.23
CA GLY A 71 15.63 -2.49 -28.63
C GLY A 71 15.22 -3.44 -27.49
N VAL A 72 14.10 -3.18 -26.80
CA VAL A 72 13.54 -4.08 -25.79
C VAL A 72 13.22 -5.46 -26.43
N PHE A 73 12.70 -5.48 -27.65
CA PHE A 73 12.32 -6.72 -28.34
C PHE A 73 13.51 -7.42 -29.00
N SER A 74 14.63 -6.74 -29.15
CA SER A 74 15.89 -7.30 -29.69
C SER A 74 16.78 -7.88 -28.57
N ALA A 75 16.49 -7.56 -27.31
CA ALA A 75 17.19 -8.11 -26.17
C ALA A 75 16.75 -9.56 -25.92
N ASP A 76 17.64 -10.41 -25.44
CA ASP A 76 17.32 -11.80 -25.04
C ASP A 76 16.64 -11.83 -23.66
N VAL A 77 15.53 -11.09 -23.52
CA VAL A 77 14.72 -10.97 -22.30
C VAL A 77 13.27 -11.27 -22.66
N PRO A 78 12.55 -12.14 -21.91
CA PRO A 78 11.13 -12.40 -22.12
C PRO A 78 10.31 -11.12 -21.98
N VAL A 79 9.29 -10.94 -22.86
CA VAL A 79 8.44 -9.74 -22.85
C VAL A 79 6.97 -10.13 -22.84
N PHE A 80 6.19 -9.49 -21.98
CA PHE A 80 4.73 -9.61 -21.91
C PHE A 80 4.05 -8.26 -22.11
N GLY A 81 3.14 -8.16 -23.08
CA GLY A 81 2.39 -6.93 -23.35
C GLY A 81 0.96 -7.00 -22.84
N ILE A 82 0.50 -5.97 -22.14
CA ILE A 82 -0.87 -5.84 -21.61
C ILE A 82 -1.53 -4.62 -22.25
N CYS A 83 -2.69 -4.80 -22.90
CA CYS A 83 -3.52 -3.74 -23.45
C CYS A 83 -2.70 -2.78 -24.37
N TYR A 84 -2.34 -1.59 -23.90
CA TYR A 84 -1.47 -0.67 -24.65
C TYR A 84 -0.10 -1.30 -24.97
N GLY A 85 0.53 -1.93 -23.97
CA GLY A 85 1.82 -2.59 -24.15
C GLY A 85 1.77 -3.75 -25.16
N PHE A 86 0.63 -4.45 -25.24
CA PHE A 86 0.37 -5.45 -26.27
C PHE A 86 0.29 -4.83 -27.67
N GLN A 87 -0.44 -3.72 -27.82
CA GLN A 87 -0.53 -2.99 -29.09
C GLN A 87 0.82 -2.40 -29.50
N ALA A 88 1.57 -1.80 -28.56
CA ALA A 88 2.90 -1.26 -28.82
C ALA A 88 3.87 -2.35 -29.28
N MET A 89 3.84 -3.54 -28.67
CA MET A 89 4.64 -4.69 -29.08
C MET A 89 4.24 -5.16 -30.48
N ALA A 90 2.93 -5.28 -30.76
CA ALA A 90 2.44 -5.68 -32.08
C ALA A 90 2.94 -4.72 -33.16
N GLN A 91 2.80 -3.41 -32.94
CA GLN A 91 3.24 -2.38 -33.90
C GLN A 91 4.76 -2.39 -34.09
N ALA A 92 5.53 -2.49 -33.03
CA ALA A 92 7.00 -2.48 -33.10
C ALA A 92 7.57 -3.70 -33.83
N LEU A 93 6.84 -4.82 -33.83
CA LEU A 93 7.23 -6.08 -34.48
C LEU A 93 6.58 -6.30 -35.85
N GLY A 94 5.89 -5.29 -36.41
CA GLY A 94 5.32 -5.32 -37.77
C GLY A 94 3.89 -5.83 -37.87
N GLY A 95 3.19 -6.01 -36.76
CA GLY A 95 1.75 -6.24 -36.71
C GLY A 95 0.95 -4.96 -36.97
N THR A 96 -0.38 -5.11 -37.14
CA THR A 96 -1.27 -3.99 -37.45
C THR A 96 -2.20 -3.69 -36.30
N VAL A 97 -2.24 -2.41 -35.87
CA VAL A 97 -3.15 -1.87 -34.84
C VAL A 97 -4.07 -0.86 -35.49
N THR A 98 -5.39 -1.03 -35.37
CA THR A 98 -6.37 -0.15 -35.99
C THR A 98 -7.60 0.08 -35.10
N ARG A 99 -8.39 1.11 -35.45
CA ARG A 99 -9.77 1.29 -34.97
C ARG A 99 -10.71 0.41 -35.78
N THR A 100 -11.30 -0.58 -35.15
CA THR A 100 -12.32 -1.43 -35.79
C THR A 100 -13.72 -0.85 -35.68
N GLY A 101 -13.92 0.21 -34.89
CA GLY A 101 -15.24 0.77 -34.57
C GLY A 101 -15.97 0.04 -33.42
N ASN A 102 -15.54 -1.14 -33.08
CA ASN A 102 -16.05 -1.92 -31.95
C ASN A 102 -15.15 -1.66 -30.74
N ARG A 103 -15.68 -0.91 -29.78
CA ARG A 103 -14.98 -0.64 -28.51
C ARG A 103 -15.41 -1.68 -27.49
N GLU A 104 -14.49 -2.10 -26.65
CA GLU A 104 -14.78 -3.01 -25.55
C GLU A 104 -14.34 -2.38 -24.22
N TYR A 105 -15.30 -2.16 -23.32
CA TYR A 105 -15.08 -1.65 -21.97
C TYR A 105 -15.85 -2.51 -20.97
N GLY A 106 -15.14 -3.01 -19.94
CA GLY A 106 -15.73 -3.85 -18.91
C GLY A 106 -15.63 -5.35 -19.22
N GLY A 107 -16.48 -6.14 -18.58
CA GLY A 107 -16.49 -7.59 -18.71
C GLY A 107 -16.87 -8.04 -20.13
N THR A 108 -15.95 -8.72 -20.81
CA THR A 108 -16.10 -9.20 -22.19
C THR A 108 -15.76 -10.69 -22.27
N PRO A 109 -16.56 -11.52 -22.96
CA PRO A 109 -16.21 -12.92 -23.20
C PRO A 109 -15.00 -13.03 -24.15
N LEU A 110 -13.93 -13.65 -23.66
CA LEU A 110 -12.78 -14.05 -24.48
C LEU A 110 -13.03 -15.45 -25.06
N ARG A 111 -12.63 -15.67 -26.29
CA ARG A 111 -12.70 -16.97 -26.98
C ARG A 111 -11.29 -17.48 -27.24
N PRO A 112 -10.73 -18.35 -26.39
CA PRO A 112 -9.48 -19.04 -26.68
C PRO A 112 -9.62 -19.90 -27.96
N ARG A 113 -8.55 -19.99 -28.74
CA ARG A 113 -8.49 -20.90 -29.89
C ARG A 113 -8.31 -22.33 -29.38
N LEU A 114 -9.36 -23.15 -29.49
CA LEU A 114 -9.39 -24.51 -28.94
C LEU A 114 -8.30 -25.45 -29.46
N LEU A 115 -7.86 -25.24 -30.71
CA LEU A 115 -6.82 -26.07 -31.33
C LEU A 115 -5.40 -25.61 -30.98
N ASP A 116 -5.24 -24.36 -30.60
CA ASP A 116 -3.95 -23.77 -30.21
C ASP A 116 -4.17 -22.62 -29.23
N PRO A 117 -4.48 -22.93 -27.96
CA PRO A 117 -4.71 -21.91 -26.93
C PRO A 117 -3.41 -21.28 -26.42
N GLY A 118 -2.24 -21.73 -26.88
CA GLY A 118 -0.95 -21.32 -26.38
C GLY A 118 -0.67 -21.77 -24.94
N VAL A 119 0.35 -21.21 -24.34
CA VAL A 119 0.75 -21.49 -22.95
C VAL A 119 -0.12 -20.72 -21.96
N LEU A 120 -0.41 -19.45 -22.24
CA LEU A 120 -1.16 -18.58 -21.32
C LEU A 120 -2.58 -19.08 -21.06
N LEU A 121 -3.27 -19.55 -22.09
CA LEU A 121 -4.69 -19.90 -22.03
C LEU A 121 -4.94 -21.41 -22.00
N ARG A 122 -3.89 -22.23 -21.92
CA ARG A 122 -3.97 -23.68 -21.85
C ARG A 122 -4.88 -24.12 -20.70
N ASP A 123 -5.76 -25.07 -20.96
CA ASP A 123 -6.68 -25.67 -19.99
C ASP A 123 -7.65 -24.68 -19.30
N LEU A 124 -7.79 -23.46 -19.82
CA LEU A 124 -8.80 -22.51 -19.36
C LEU A 124 -10.16 -22.75 -20.04
N PRO A 125 -11.28 -22.28 -19.43
CA PRO A 125 -12.61 -22.41 -20.01
C PRO A 125 -12.70 -21.79 -21.41
N ALA A 126 -13.51 -22.39 -22.29
CA ALA A 126 -13.74 -21.90 -23.65
C ALA A 126 -14.48 -20.53 -23.69
N ASP A 127 -15.21 -20.19 -22.65
CA ASP A 127 -15.88 -18.90 -22.48
C ASP A 127 -15.33 -18.26 -21.20
N LEU A 128 -14.38 -17.34 -21.37
CA LEU A 128 -13.59 -16.76 -20.30
C LEU A 128 -13.92 -15.28 -20.14
N PRO A 129 -14.55 -14.84 -19.05
CA PRO A 129 -14.79 -13.42 -18.82
C PRO A 129 -13.48 -12.71 -18.48
N VAL A 130 -13.15 -11.69 -19.30
CA VAL A 130 -11.97 -10.84 -19.11
C VAL A 130 -12.37 -9.38 -19.07
N TRP A 131 -11.53 -8.53 -18.47
CA TRP A 131 -11.76 -7.09 -18.40
C TRP A 131 -11.07 -6.39 -19.57
N MET A 132 -11.85 -5.82 -20.46
CA MET A 132 -11.38 -5.02 -21.60
C MET A 132 -11.47 -3.53 -21.30
N SER A 133 -10.53 -2.75 -21.86
CA SER A 133 -10.55 -1.28 -21.80
C SER A 133 -9.83 -0.71 -23.02
N HIS A 134 -10.42 -0.86 -24.22
CA HIS A 134 -9.77 -0.42 -25.44
C HIS A 134 -10.75 0.11 -26.51
N GLY A 135 -10.26 1.07 -27.32
CA GLY A 135 -10.94 1.55 -28.52
C GLY A 135 -10.23 1.15 -29.81
N ASP A 136 -8.95 0.79 -29.71
CA ASP A 136 -8.09 0.27 -30.76
C ASP A 136 -7.73 -1.17 -30.44
N CYS A 137 -7.47 -1.98 -31.44
CA CYS A 137 -7.07 -3.38 -31.24
C CYS A 137 -6.05 -3.83 -32.28
N VAL A 138 -5.34 -4.90 -31.99
CA VAL A 138 -4.50 -5.61 -32.94
C VAL A 138 -5.41 -6.35 -33.91
N THR A 139 -5.27 -6.07 -35.22
CA THR A 139 -6.01 -6.73 -36.28
C THR A 139 -5.20 -7.79 -37.00
N GLU A 140 -3.86 -7.63 -37.02
CA GLU A 140 -2.94 -8.61 -37.59
C GLU A 140 -1.77 -8.80 -36.62
N ALA A 141 -1.51 -10.02 -36.20
CA ALA A 141 -0.36 -10.35 -35.37
C ALA A 141 0.95 -10.20 -36.15
N PRO A 142 2.09 -9.90 -35.47
CA PRO A 142 3.39 -9.92 -36.15
C PRO A 142 3.73 -11.29 -36.74
N GLU A 143 4.60 -11.31 -37.73
CA GLU A 143 5.07 -12.56 -38.34
C GLU A 143 5.77 -13.45 -37.28
N GLY A 144 5.47 -14.74 -37.29
CA GLY A 144 5.99 -15.73 -36.34
C GLY A 144 5.21 -15.82 -35.03
N PHE A 145 4.21 -14.97 -34.80
CA PHE A 145 3.35 -15.06 -33.61
C PHE A 145 2.10 -15.93 -33.88
N THR A 146 1.78 -16.77 -32.94
CA THR A 146 0.53 -17.55 -32.92
C THR A 146 -0.56 -16.76 -32.21
N VAL A 147 -1.69 -16.52 -32.87
CA VAL A 147 -2.89 -15.93 -32.24
C VAL A 147 -3.59 -16.99 -31.42
N THR A 148 -3.76 -16.76 -30.13
CA THR A 148 -4.27 -17.73 -29.15
C THR A 148 -5.69 -17.42 -28.67
N ALA A 149 -6.18 -16.18 -28.85
CA ALA A 149 -7.56 -15.81 -28.54
C ALA A 149 -8.08 -14.64 -29.38
N GLU A 150 -9.42 -14.54 -29.41
CA GLU A 150 -10.17 -13.46 -30.04
C GLU A 150 -11.33 -13.00 -29.14
N SER A 151 -11.86 -11.80 -29.40
CA SER A 151 -13.11 -11.31 -28.83
C SER A 151 -14.00 -10.72 -29.93
N ALA A 152 -15.20 -10.25 -29.59
CA ALA A 152 -16.10 -9.62 -30.55
C ALA A 152 -15.51 -8.33 -31.15
N GLY A 153 -14.73 -7.57 -30.39
CA GLY A 153 -14.11 -6.32 -30.82
C GLY A 153 -12.63 -6.43 -31.21
N ALA A 154 -11.95 -7.52 -30.83
CA ALA A 154 -10.53 -7.72 -31.09
C ALA A 154 -10.29 -9.09 -31.77
N PRO A 155 -10.04 -9.12 -33.11
CA PRO A 155 -9.73 -10.37 -33.85
C PRO A 155 -8.42 -11.01 -33.37
N VAL A 156 -7.52 -10.23 -32.75
CA VAL A 156 -6.33 -10.70 -32.07
C VAL A 156 -6.39 -10.16 -30.64
N ALA A 157 -6.94 -10.97 -29.75
CA ALA A 157 -7.06 -10.60 -28.32
C ALA A 157 -5.92 -11.17 -27.46
N ALA A 158 -5.19 -12.16 -27.96
CA ALA A 158 -3.96 -12.68 -27.39
C ALA A 158 -3.09 -13.33 -28.47
N PHE A 159 -1.77 -13.25 -28.27
CA PHE A 159 -0.79 -13.94 -29.11
C PHE A 159 0.46 -14.37 -28.34
N GLU A 160 1.19 -15.32 -28.88
CA GLU A 160 2.44 -15.83 -28.33
C GLU A 160 3.50 -16.07 -29.42
N ASP A 161 4.76 -15.78 -29.10
CA ASP A 161 5.97 -16.23 -29.79
C ASP A 161 6.85 -16.95 -28.74
N LEU A 162 6.71 -18.27 -28.68
CA LEU A 162 7.43 -19.07 -27.67
C LEU A 162 8.93 -19.11 -27.93
N ALA A 163 9.36 -19.05 -29.21
CA ALA A 163 10.77 -19.04 -29.57
C ALA A 163 11.48 -17.77 -29.07
N GLY A 164 10.78 -16.61 -29.23
CA GLY A 164 11.26 -15.34 -28.72
C GLY A 164 10.89 -15.06 -27.25
N ARG A 165 10.19 -15.97 -26.58
CA ARG A 165 9.67 -15.82 -25.20
C ARG A 165 8.84 -14.55 -25.04
N ARG A 166 7.95 -14.30 -26.01
CA ARG A 166 7.06 -13.12 -26.06
C ARG A 166 5.62 -13.55 -26.03
N ALA A 167 4.82 -12.82 -25.27
CA ALA A 167 3.38 -13.03 -25.23
C ALA A 167 2.67 -11.70 -24.97
N GLY A 168 1.39 -11.64 -25.28
CA GLY A 168 0.61 -10.45 -24.99
C GLY A 168 -0.89 -10.68 -25.08
N VAL A 169 -1.61 -9.80 -24.37
CA VAL A 169 -3.07 -9.84 -24.25
C VAL A 169 -3.67 -8.43 -24.37
N GLN A 170 -4.82 -8.32 -25.03
CA GLN A 170 -5.54 -7.06 -25.18
C GLN A 170 -6.28 -6.66 -23.92
N PHE A 171 -6.64 -7.61 -23.08
CA PHE A 171 -7.35 -7.42 -21.82
C PHE A 171 -6.38 -7.18 -20.64
N HIS A 172 -6.95 -6.93 -19.47
CA HIS A 172 -6.22 -6.68 -18.23
C HIS A 172 -6.22 -7.92 -17.31
N PRO A 173 -5.19 -8.78 -17.33
CA PRO A 173 -5.11 -9.96 -16.48
C PRO A 173 -4.86 -9.61 -15.01
N GLU A 174 -4.33 -8.42 -14.73
CA GLU A 174 -3.98 -7.95 -13.39
C GLU A 174 -5.19 -7.59 -12.54
N VAL A 175 -6.33 -7.24 -13.14
CA VAL A 175 -7.52 -6.80 -12.40
C VAL A 175 -8.37 -7.97 -11.92
N GLY A 176 -9.00 -7.83 -10.76
CA GLY A 176 -9.82 -8.89 -10.16
C GLY A 176 -11.06 -9.30 -10.96
N HIS A 177 -11.47 -8.50 -11.96
CA HIS A 177 -12.60 -8.80 -12.87
C HIS A 177 -12.22 -9.74 -14.02
N THR A 178 -10.93 -10.00 -14.26
CA THR A 178 -10.47 -10.99 -15.23
C THR A 178 -10.35 -12.34 -14.54
N ALA A 179 -11.22 -13.27 -14.91
CA ALA A 179 -11.14 -14.64 -14.42
C ALA A 179 -9.80 -15.28 -14.84
N HIS A 180 -9.16 -16.01 -13.92
CA HIS A 180 -7.86 -16.65 -14.14
C HIS A 180 -6.69 -15.70 -14.52
N GLY A 181 -6.83 -14.39 -14.32
CA GLY A 181 -5.78 -13.43 -14.71
C GLY A 181 -4.46 -13.68 -14.00
N GLN A 182 -4.48 -13.98 -12.69
CA GLN A 182 -3.28 -14.35 -11.93
C GLN A 182 -2.62 -15.63 -12.47
N GLU A 183 -3.42 -16.60 -12.90
CA GLU A 183 -2.90 -17.84 -13.48
C GLU A 183 -2.18 -17.61 -14.81
N MET A 184 -2.73 -16.74 -15.68
CA MET A 184 -2.09 -16.35 -16.94
C MET A 184 -0.75 -15.63 -16.69
N LEU A 185 -0.72 -14.68 -15.76
CA LEU A 185 0.54 -14.00 -15.37
C LEU A 185 1.58 -14.99 -14.81
N THR A 186 1.14 -15.93 -13.98
CA THR A 186 2.02 -16.97 -13.45
C THR A 186 2.59 -17.87 -14.53
N ARG A 187 1.78 -18.26 -15.55
CA ARG A 187 2.24 -19.04 -16.70
C ARG A 187 3.25 -18.27 -17.56
N PHE A 188 3.03 -16.96 -17.77
CA PHE A 188 4.06 -16.16 -18.41
C PHE A 188 5.38 -16.21 -17.63
N LEU A 189 5.33 -15.97 -16.32
CA LEU A 189 6.53 -15.90 -15.49
C LEU A 189 7.28 -17.25 -15.43
N TYR A 190 6.56 -18.35 -15.23
CA TYR A 190 7.17 -19.65 -15.00
C TYR A 190 7.39 -20.44 -16.28
N ASP A 191 6.37 -20.53 -17.14
CA ASP A 191 6.40 -21.45 -18.27
C ASP A 191 7.02 -20.80 -19.53
N ILE A 192 6.85 -19.48 -19.72
CA ILE A 192 7.43 -18.75 -20.88
C ILE A 192 8.76 -18.13 -20.51
N ALA A 193 8.83 -17.39 -19.38
CA ALA A 193 10.04 -16.70 -18.98
C ALA A 193 11.02 -17.58 -18.18
N GLY A 194 10.58 -18.70 -17.63
CA GLY A 194 11.41 -19.65 -16.88
C GLY A 194 11.91 -19.12 -15.56
N ILE A 195 11.12 -18.27 -14.88
CA ILE A 195 11.52 -17.62 -13.63
C ILE A 195 11.13 -18.49 -12.44
N GLU A 196 12.08 -18.75 -11.53
CA GLU A 196 11.84 -19.47 -10.30
C GLU A 196 11.15 -18.58 -9.23
N PRO A 197 10.17 -19.12 -8.46
CA PRO A 197 9.44 -18.36 -7.44
C PRO A 197 10.26 -18.20 -6.13
N THR A 198 11.25 -17.33 -6.13
CA THR A 198 12.20 -17.16 -5.02
C THR A 198 11.86 -16.01 -4.09
N TRP A 199 10.89 -15.16 -4.44
CA TRP A 199 10.48 -14.01 -3.63
C TRP A 199 9.51 -14.46 -2.53
N THR A 200 10.05 -15.06 -1.47
CA THR A 200 9.30 -15.56 -0.30
C THR A 200 9.65 -14.76 0.95
N PRO A 201 8.78 -14.71 1.98
CA PRO A 201 9.08 -13.99 3.21
C PRO A 201 10.40 -14.41 3.85
N GLU A 202 10.74 -15.71 3.85
CA GLU A 202 11.97 -16.23 4.39
C GLU A 202 13.19 -15.67 3.66
N ASN A 203 13.20 -15.75 2.34
CA ASN A 203 14.31 -15.26 1.52
C ASN A 203 14.46 -13.74 1.63
N ILE A 204 13.34 -13.01 1.69
CA ILE A 204 13.33 -11.57 1.89
C ILE A 204 13.95 -11.20 3.24
N ILE A 205 13.56 -11.88 4.32
CA ILE A 205 14.12 -11.64 5.65
C ILE A 205 15.63 -11.88 5.66
N ASP A 206 16.09 -13.01 5.12
CA ASP A 206 17.51 -13.36 5.11
C ASP A 206 18.34 -12.34 4.33
N GLU A 207 17.84 -11.91 3.18
CA GLU A 207 18.48 -10.87 2.36
C GLU A 207 18.53 -9.52 3.06
N GLN A 208 17.39 -9.06 3.63
CA GLN A 208 17.34 -7.80 4.36
C GLN A 208 18.26 -7.82 5.58
N VAL A 209 18.28 -8.89 6.35
CA VAL A 209 19.16 -9.06 7.50
C VAL A 209 20.64 -8.98 7.08
N ALA A 210 21.03 -9.64 6.00
CA ALA A 210 22.40 -9.55 5.49
C ALA A 210 22.78 -8.13 5.05
N ARG A 211 21.87 -7.44 4.36
CA ARG A 211 22.07 -6.05 3.91
C ARG A 211 22.18 -5.08 5.07
N ILE A 212 21.29 -5.19 6.05
CA ILE A 212 21.28 -4.33 7.23
C ILE A 212 22.57 -4.50 8.04
N ARG A 213 23.03 -5.76 8.27
CA ARG A 213 24.30 -6.02 8.94
C ARG A 213 25.50 -5.39 8.23
N ALA A 214 25.54 -5.50 6.91
CA ALA A 214 26.61 -4.91 6.11
C ALA A 214 26.58 -3.38 6.13
N GLN A 215 25.40 -2.76 6.23
CA GLN A 215 25.24 -1.32 6.27
C GLN A 215 25.57 -0.74 7.64
N ILE A 216 25.09 -1.35 8.73
CA ILE A 216 25.22 -0.81 10.08
C ILE A 216 26.58 -1.16 10.69
N GLY A 217 27.10 -2.37 10.43
CA GLY A 217 28.36 -2.81 11.02
C GLY A 217 28.29 -2.91 12.54
N ASP A 218 29.19 -2.21 13.24
CA ASP A 218 29.31 -2.15 14.69
C ASP A 218 28.64 -0.91 15.33
N LYS A 219 27.98 -0.09 14.51
CA LYS A 219 27.36 1.17 14.95
C LYS A 219 26.00 0.97 15.61
N GLU A 220 25.59 1.93 16.42
CA GLU A 220 24.25 1.97 16.98
C GLU A 220 23.24 2.60 16.01
N VAL A 221 21.99 2.17 16.13
CA VAL A 221 20.88 2.58 15.28
C VAL A 221 19.64 2.88 16.12
N ILE A 222 18.91 3.93 15.76
CA ILE A 222 17.63 4.28 16.40
C ILE A 222 16.46 4.06 15.44
N CYS A 223 15.29 3.76 16.00
CA CYS A 223 14.05 3.59 15.28
C CYS A 223 12.90 4.31 15.99
N GLY A 224 12.16 5.16 15.29
CA GLY A 224 10.90 5.69 15.79
C GLY A 224 9.77 4.67 15.60
N LEU A 225 9.18 4.20 16.71
CA LEU A 225 7.98 3.35 16.66
C LEU A 225 6.73 4.23 16.68
N SER A 226 5.96 4.19 15.59
CA SER A 226 4.67 4.90 15.50
C SER A 226 3.50 4.07 16.01
N GLY A 227 3.74 2.82 16.43
CA GLY A 227 2.70 1.83 16.70
C GLY A 227 2.06 1.23 15.44
N GLY A 228 2.44 1.65 14.24
CA GLY A 228 2.01 1.06 12.97
C GLY A 228 2.82 -0.19 12.61
N VAL A 229 2.24 -1.07 11.77
CA VAL A 229 2.87 -2.32 11.34
C VAL A 229 4.22 -2.08 10.63
N ASP A 230 4.35 -1.01 9.84
CA ASP A 230 5.56 -0.75 9.05
C ASP A 230 6.76 -0.47 9.96
N SER A 231 6.62 0.44 10.93
CA SER A 231 7.68 0.71 11.90
C SER A 231 7.99 -0.51 12.77
N ALA A 232 6.98 -1.30 13.13
CA ALA A 232 7.17 -2.51 13.91
C ALA A 232 7.95 -3.58 13.14
N VAL A 233 7.61 -3.83 11.87
CA VAL A 233 8.32 -4.82 11.03
C VAL A 233 9.73 -4.32 10.69
N ALA A 234 9.90 -3.03 10.38
CA ALA A 234 11.22 -2.45 10.15
C ALA A 234 12.15 -2.63 11.35
N ALA A 235 11.66 -2.31 12.55
CA ALA A 235 12.42 -2.49 13.77
C ALA A 235 12.72 -3.96 14.07
N ALA A 236 11.78 -4.88 13.86
CA ALA A 236 11.99 -6.31 14.04
C ALA A 236 13.05 -6.87 13.09
N LEU A 237 13.07 -6.45 11.81
CA LEU A 237 14.10 -6.81 10.85
C LEU A 237 15.48 -6.31 11.27
N VAL A 238 15.57 -5.04 11.69
CA VAL A 238 16.83 -4.46 12.15
C VAL A 238 17.30 -5.14 13.43
N HIS A 239 16.42 -5.41 14.38
CA HIS A 239 16.77 -6.14 15.60
C HIS A 239 17.28 -7.56 15.32
N LYS A 240 16.62 -8.27 14.39
CA LYS A 240 17.10 -9.58 13.93
C LYS A 240 18.50 -9.51 13.29
N ALA A 241 18.83 -8.38 12.66
CA ALA A 241 20.13 -8.17 12.03
C ALA A 241 21.23 -7.81 13.03
N VAL A 242 20.99 -6.85 13.92
CA VAL A 242 22.04 -6.22 14.75
C VAL A 242 21.77 -6.31 16.27
N GLY A 243 20.65 -6.90 16.68
CA GLY A 243 20.34 -7.14 18.09
C GLY A 243 20.30 -5.85 18.91
N ASP A 244 21.07 -5.85 20.01
CA ASP A 244 21.09 -4.78 21.01
C ASP A 244 21.67 -3.43 20.54
N GLN A 245 22.21 -3.35 19.31
CA GLN A 245 22.61 -2.08 18.70
C GLN A 245 21.40 -1.21 18.33
N LEU A 246 20.19 -1.81 18.24
CA LEU A 246 18.96 -1.08 17.99
C LEU A 246 18.33 -0.57 19.29
N THR A 247 18.05 0.74 19.35
CA THR A 247 17.19 1.35 20.36
C THR A 247 15.95 1.95 19.69
N CYS A 248 14.76 1.47 20.07
CA CYS A 248 13.51 2.04 19.61
C CYS A 248 13.03 3.17 20.52
N VAL A 249 12.44 4.20 19.91
CA VAL A 249 11.82 5.32 20.63
C VAL A 249 10.33 5.33 20.32
N PHE A 250 9.50 5.22 21.33
CA PHE A 250 8.05 5.37 21.23
C PHE A 250 7.63 6.65 21.94
N VAL A 251 6.94 7.53 21.22
CA VAL A 251 6.42 8.79 21.77
C VAL A 251 4.93 8.62 22.07
N ASP A 252 4.58 8.59 23.35
CA ASP A 252 3.18 8.73 23.75
C ASP A 252 2.82 10.22 23.78
N HIS A 253 2.19 10.66 22.72
CA HIS A 253 1.73 12.04 22.54
C HIS A 253 0.32 12.29 23.11
N GLY A 254 -0.26 11.34 23.84
CA GLY A 254 -1.59 11.48 24.42
C GLY A 254 -2.76 11.47 23.45
N LEU A 255 -2.52 11.27 22.13
CA LEU A 255 -3.57 11.28 21.09
C LEU A 255 -3.84 9.87 20.55
N LEU A 256 -3.31 8.85 21.21
CA LEU A 256 -3.48 7.44 20.85
C LEU A 256 -4.88 6.91 21.23
N ARG A 257 -5.30 5.82 20.57
CA ARG A 257 -6.48 5.07 20.96
C ARG A 257 -6.29 4.40 22.33
N ALA A 258 -7.38 3.98 22.94
CA ALA A 258 -7.32 3.23 24.19
C ALA A 258 -6.50 1.94 24.03
N GLY A 259 -5.56 1.71 24.94
CA GLY A 259 -4.70 0.51 25.01
C GLY A 259 -3.52 0.47 24.03
N GLU A 260 -3.36 1.46 23.15
CA GLU A 260 -2.28 1.43 22.14
C GLU A 260 -0.88 1.59 22.72
N ALA A 261 -0.67 2.51 23.65
CA ALA A 261 0.62 2.68 24.30
C ALA A 261 1.03 1.42 25.06
N GLU A 262 0.11 0.86 25.85
CA GLU A 262 0.35 -0.38 26.61
C GLU A 262 0.65 -1.57 25.70
N GLN A 263 -0.01 -1.67 24.54
CA GLN A 263 0.24 -2.73 23.55
C GLN A 263 1.67 -2.63 22.99
N VAL A 264 2.14 -1.42 22.70
CA VAL A 264 3.51 -1.23 22.21
C VAL A 264 4.52 -1.54 23.32
N GLU A 265 4.29 -1.05 24.53
CA GLU A 265 5.23 -1.23 25.65
C GLU A 265 5.34 -2.69 26.11
N LYS A 266 4.22 -3.41 26.16
CA LYS A 266 4.18 -4.78 26.71
C LYS A 266 4.26 -5.84 25.64
N ASP A 267 3.31 -5.82 24.68
CA ASP A 267 3.16 -6.93 23.73
C ASP A 267 4.29 -6.95 22.70
N TYR A 268 4.67 -5.77 22.17
CA TYR A 268 5.73 -5.70 21.17
C TYR A 268 7.10 -6.02 21.75
N VAL A 269 7.43 -5.46 22.92
CA VAL A 269 8.70 -5.75 23.61
C VAL A 269 8.77 -7.22 24.03
N ALA A 270 7.67 -7.77 24.57
CA ALA A 270 7.63 -9.19 24.94
C ALA A 270 7.82 -10.14 23.74
N ALA A 271 7.28 -9.76 22.57
CA ALA A 271 7.40 -10.57 21.35
C ALA A 271 8.79 -10.46 20.68
N THR A 272 9.46 -9.32 20.80
CA THR A 272 10.68 -9.02 20.04
C THR A 272 11.97 -8.93 20.88
N GLY A 273 11.87 -8.62 22.17
CA GLY A 273 13.02 -8.34 23.04
C GLY A 273 13.76 -7.03 22.74
N ILE A 274 13.17 -6.15 21.93
CA ILE A 274 13.78 -4.88 21.52
C ILE A 274 13.92 -3.91 22.68
N LYS A 275 15.05 -3.18 22.75
CA LYS A 275 15.22 -2.06 23.67
C LYS A 275 14.27 -0.93 23.30
N LEU A 276 13.34 -0.58 24.19
CA LEU A 276 12.34 0.46 23.98
C LEU A 276 12.52 1.60 24.97
N LYS A 277 12.69 2.82 24.46
CA LYS A 277 12.61 4.06 25.23
C LYS A 277 11.22 4.66 24.98
N VAL A 278 10.40 4.71 26.02
CA VAL A 278 9.11 5.39 26.00
C VAL A 278 9.29 6.83 26.44
N VAL A 279 8.72 7.77 25.68
CA VAL A 279 8.72 9.19 26.00
C VAL A 279 7.27 9.64 26.19
N ASP A 280 6.88 9.90 27.44
CA ASP A 280 5.60 10.52 27.73
C ASP A 280 5.66 12.02 27.39
N ALA A 281 4.85 12.42 26.44
CA ALA A 281 4.76 13.80 25.95
C ALA A 281 3.31 14.32 25.90
N ALA A 282 2.34 13.60 26.53
CA ALA A 282 0.93 13.91 26.43
C ALA A 282 0.60 15.37 26.78
N ASP A 283 1.08 15.85 27.92
CA ASP A 283 0.85 17.23 28.38
C ASP A 283 1.40 18.27 27.41
N ARG A 284 2.53 17.99 26.79
CA ARG A 284 3.17 18.87 25.82
C ARG A 284 2.32 19.02 24.57
N PHE A 285 1.83 17.91 24.01
CA PHE A 285 0.98 17.94 22.81
C PHE A 285 -0.37 18.57 23.10
N LEU A 286 -1.01 18.23 24.21
CA LEU A 286 -2.29 18.83 24.61
C LEU A 286 -2.16 20.33 24.85
N GLY A 287 -1.08 20.77 25.52
CA GLY A 287 -0.79 22.18 25.71
C GLY A 287 -0.60 22.95 24.40
N ALA A 288 0.10 22.35 23.44
CA ALA A 288 0.32 22.96 22.12
C ALA A 288 -0.97 23.01 21.24
N LEU A 289 -1.92 22.11 21.48
CA LEU A 289 -3.20 22.03 20.77
C LEU A 289 -4.32 22.84 21.45
N ALA A 290 -4.08 23.45 22.61
CA ALA A 290 -5.10 24.16 23.35
C ALA A 290 -5.78 25.23 22.49
N GLY A 291 -7.10 25.12 22.31
CA GLY A 291 -7.92 26.06 21.53
C GLY A 291 -7.77 25.96 20.00
N VAL A 292 -6.96 25.03 19.49
CA VAL A 292 -6.77 24.83 18.04
C VAL A 292 -7.91 23.99 17.49
N THR A 293 -8.63 24.53 16.49
CA THR A 293 -9.77 23.86 15.84
C THR A 293 -9.54 23.58 14.36
N ASP A 294 -8.63 24.32 13.71
CA ASP A 294 -8.30 24.14 12.30
C ASP A 294 -7.52 22.83 12.07
N PRO A 295 -7.98 21.93 11.17
CA PRO A 295 -7.37 20.62 10.94
C PRO A 295 -5.93 20.69 10.49
N GLU A 296 -5.60 21.63 9.61
CA GLU A 296 -4.24 21.75 9.09
C GLU A 296 -3.28 22.30 10.14
N GLN A 297 -3.75 23.19 11.01
CA GLN A 297 -2.96 23.65 12.17
C GLN A 297 -2.73 22.52 13.16
N LYS A 298 -3.75 21.69 13.45
CA LYS A 298 -3.56 20.50 14.30
C LYS A 298 -2.45 19.60 13.74
N ARG A 299 -2.49 19.26 12.45
CA ARG A 299 -1.48 18.43 11.77
C ARG A 299 -0.07 19.02 11.86
N LYS A 300 0.06 20.32 11.58
CA LYS A 300 1.36 21.03 11.65
C LYS A 300 1.94 21.08 13.05
N ILE A 301 1.10 21.35 14.05
CA ILE A 301 1.53 21.39 15.46
C ILE A 301 1.99 20.00 15.90
N ILE A 302 1.18 18.98 15.66
CA ILE A 302 1.48 17.60 16.07
C ILE A 302 2.77 17.13 15.38
N GLY A 303 2.91 17.32 14.09
CA GLY A 303 4.11 16.94 13.34
C GLY A 303 5.36 17.63 13.87
N ARG A 304 5.30 18.95 14.11
CA ARG A 304 6.42 19.72 14.68
C ARG A 304 6.80 19.26 16.09
N GLU A 305 5.83 19.06 16.98
CA GLU A 305 6.11 18.63 18.34
C GLU A 305 6.64 17.19 18.38
N PHE A 306 6.13 16.30 17.50
CA PHE A 306 6.64 14.94 17.37
C PHE A 306 8.14 14.94 16.99
N ILE A 307 8.52 15.73 15.99
CA ILE A 307 9.93 15.84 15.56
C ILE A 307 10.80 16.33 16.72
N ARG A 308 10.37 17.36 17.46
CA ARG A 308 11.11 17.92 18.59
C ARG A 308 11.30 16.93 19.76
N VAL A 309 10.24 16.16 20.06
CA VAL A 309 10.30 15.15 21.13
C VAL A 309 11.22 14.00 20.70
N PHE A 310 11.06 13.52 19.49
CA PHE A 310 11.90 12.46 18.94
C PHE A 310 13.37 12.89 18.86
N GLU A 311 13.65 14.11 18.40
CA GLU A 311 14.98 14.70 18.36
C GLU A 311 15.64 14.74 19.75
N ALA A 312 14.92 15.20 20.77
CA ALA A 312 15.44 15.24 22.14
C ALA A 312 15.80 13.85 22.65
N ALA A 313 14.94 12.86 22.39
CA ALA A 313 15.19 11.46 22.74
C ALA A 313 16.40 10.87 21.98
N ALA A 314 16.50 11.18 20.69
CA ALA A 314 17.62 10.73 19.84
C ALA A 314 18.96 11.32 20.31
N ARG A 315 19.00 12.61 20.65
CA ARG A 315 20.20 13.27 21.21
C ARG A 315 20.63 12.65 22.54
N GLU A 316 19.68 12.32 23.40
CA GLU A 316 19.98 11.69 24.68
C GLU A 316 20.58 10.30 24.49
N ILE A 317 20.05 9.50 23.55
CA ILE A 317 20.60 8.19 23.20
C ILE A 317 21.99 8.35 22.57
N ALA A 318 22.14 9.25 21.60
CA ALA A 318 23.41 9.50 20.91
C ALA A 318 24.52 10.04 21.84
N ALA A 319 24.18 10.72 22.93
CA ALA A 319 25.15 11.17 23.92
C ALA A 319 25.81 10.02 24.70
N HIS A 320 25.21 8.83 24.69
CA HIS A 320 25.68 7.65 25.44
C HIS A 320 26.21 6.54 24.50
N GLY A 321 26.13 6.70 23.18
CA GLY A 321 26.51 5.70 22.18
C GLY A 321 26.92 6.32 20.85
N ASP A 322 27.45 5.48 19.94
CA ASP A 322 27.90 5.85 18.59
C ASP A 322 26.74 5.63 17.60
N VAL A 323 25.66 6.42 17.72
CA VAL A 323 24.48 6.34 16.88
C VAL A 323 24.73 7.03 15.55
N GLU A 324 24.80 6.27 14.45
CA GLU A 324 24.99 6.79 13.11
C GLU A 324 23.77 6.59 12.20
N PHE A 325 22.81 5.73 12.59
CA PHE A 325 21.73 5.29 11.70
C PHE A 325 20.33 5.55 12.29
N LEU A 326 19.39 5.85 11.39
CA LEU A 326 17.95 5.98 11.68
C LEU A 326 17.17 5.00 10.80
N VAL A 327 16.36 4.16 11.42
CA VAL A 327 15.45 3.25 10.71
C VAL A 327 14.21 4.01 10.25
N GLN A 328 13.85 3.82 8.99
CA GLN A 328 12.64 4.37 8.40
C GLN A 328 11.83 3.28 7.71
N GLY A 329 10.52 3.27 7.95
CA GLY A 329 9.57 2.30 7.39
C GLY A 329 9.00 2.71 6.03
N THR A 330 9.80 3.26 5.13
CA THR A 330 9.41 3.62 3.75
C THR A 330 9.01 2.37 2.99
N LEU A 331 7.87 2.40 2.30
CA LEU A 331 7.37 1.32 1.46
C LEU A 331 7.64 1.57 -0.02
N TYR A 332 7.52 0.51 -0.84
CA TYR A 332 7.74 0.62 -2.29
C TYR A 332 6.76 1.58 -2.99
N PRO A 333 5.45 1.61 -2.70
CA PRO A 333 4.54 2.61 -3.26
C PRO A 333 4.96 4.06 -2.96
N ASP A 334 5.47 4.36 -1.76
CA ASP A 334 5.94 5.69 -1.40
C ASP A 334 7.12 6.14 -2.30
N VAL A 335 7.98 5.18 -2.66
CA VAL A 335 9.13 5.43 -3.56
C VAL A 335 8.66 5.71 -4.97
N VAL A 336 7.69 4.94 -5.48
CA VAL A 336 7.15 5.10 -6.85
C VAL A 336 6.40 6.42 -6.98
N GLU A 337 5.55 6.77 -6.01
CA GLU A 337 4.78 8.02 -5.99
C GLU A 337 5.67 9.27 -5.89
N SER A 338 6.80 9.18 -5.20
CA SER A 338 7.75 10.30 -5.07
C SER A 338 8.64 10.52 -6.31
N GLY A 339 8.40 9.78 -7.39
CA GLY A 339 8.99 10.06 -8.71
C GLY A 339 10.30 9.36 -8.98
N GLY A 340 10.59 8.20 -8.38
CA GLY A 340 11.62 7.20 -8.81
C GLY A 340 12.98 7.68 -9.33
N GLY A 341 13.26 8.98 -9.32
CA GLY A 341 14.46 9.61 -9.87
C GLY A 341 15.62 9.63 -8.89
N THR A 342 16.80 9.43 -9.41
CA THR A 342 18.11 9.55 -8.77
C THR A 342 18.43 11.00 -8.33
N GLY A 343 17.62 11.56 -7.48
CA GLY A 343 17.84 12.89 -6.91
C GLY A 343 16.99 12.98 -5.66
N THR A 344 17.52 13.58 -4.61
CA THR A 344 16.88 13.89 -3.35
C THR A 344 15.40 14.27 -3.55
N ALA A 345 14.55 13.24 -3.74
CA ALA A 345 13.14 13.42 -3.95
C ALA A 345 12.55 13.96 -2.65
N ASN A 346 11.75 15.00 -2.74
CA ASN A 346 10.86 15.42 -1.69
C ASN A 346 9.89 14.27 -1.37
N ILE A 347 10.34 13.30 -0.59
CA ILE A 347 9.48 12.31 0.03
C ILE A 347 8.45 13.12 0.81
N LYS A 348 7.17 12.89 0.55
CA LYS A 348 6.06 13.59 1.21
C LYS A 348 6.41 13.82 2.68
N SER A 349 6.54 15.07 3.09
CA SER A 349 7.00 15.50 4.41
C SER A 349 6.15 15.01 5.60
N HIS A 350 5.11 14.23 5.32
CA HIS A 350 4.12 13.76 6.27
C HIS A 350 4.37 12.35 6.84
N HIS A 351 5.30 11.58 6.25
CA HIS A 351 5.63 10.21 6.70
C HIS A 351 7.08 10.06 7.16
N ASN A 352 7.87 11.11 7.10
CA ASN A 352 9.29 11.06 7.38
C ASN A 352 9.67 11.94 8.56
N VAL A 353 10.57 11.43 9.38
CA VAL A 353 11.41 12.20 10.31
C VAL A 353 12.40 13.09 9.51
N GLY A 354 12.03 13.50 8.30
CA GLY A 354 12.79 14.37 7.39
C GLY A 354 12.89 15.84 7.81
N GLY A 355 12.48 16.15 9.06
CA GLY A 355 12.67 17.45 9.68
C GLY A 355 13.67 17.43 10.83
N LEU A 356 14.50 16.38 10.95
CA LEU A 356 15.61 16.41 11.93
C LEU A 356 16.62 17.49 11.56
N PRO A 357 17.15 18.22 12.55
CA PRO A 357 18.17 19.26 12.32
C PRO A 357 19.41 18.73 11.61
N GLU A 358 20.06 19.60 10.85
CA GLU A 358 21.26 19.25 10.06
C GLU A 358 22.44 18.75 10.92
N ASP A 359 22.44 19.00 12.21
CA ASP A 359 23.44 18.53 13.16
C ASP A 359 23.20 17.08 13.62
N LEU A 360 22.00 16.53 13.43
CA LEU A 360 21.69 15.10 13.62
C LEU A 360 21.69 14.40 12.24
N LYS A 361 22.88 14.16 11.71
CA LYS A 361 23.10 13.51 10.42
C LYS A 361 23.08 12.00 10.58
N PHE A 362 21.92 11.40 10.68
CA PHE A 362 21.81 9.95 10.60
C PHE A 362 21.74 9.47 9.15
N ALA A 363 22.48 8.41 8.84
CA ALA A 363 22.26 7.65 7.62
C ALA A 363 20.97 6.82 7.73
N LEU A 364 20.17 6.77 6.66
CA LEU A 364 18.89 6.05 6.68
C LEU A 364 19.10 4.55 6.46
N VAL A 365 18.38 3.75 7.24
CA VAL A 365 18.19 2.33 7.03
C VAL A 365 16.72 2.08 6.68
N GLU A 366 16.44 1.72 5.44
CA GLU A 366 15.09 1.56 4.89
C GLU A 366 14.83 0.10 4.50
N PRO A 367 14.55 -0.78 5.47
CA PRO A 367 14.46 -2.23 5.21
C PRO A 367 13.23 -2.62 4.39
N LEU A 368 12.20 -1.77 4.32
CA LEU A 368 10.94 -2.05 3.65
C LEU A 368 10.78 -1.37 2.28
N ARG A 369 11.80 -0.62 1.84
CA ARG A 369 11.76 0.25 0.65
C ARG A 369 11.37 -0.48 -0.65
N THR A 370 11.61 -1.77 -0.72
CA THR A 370 11.30 -2.61 -1.89
C THR A 370 10.01 -3.41 -1.73
N LEU A 371 9.25 -3.23 -0.65
CA LEU A 371 8.12 -4.09 -0.27
C LEU A 371 6.78 -3.37 -0.38
N PHE A 372 5.76 -4.12 -0.80
CA PHE A 372 4.36 -3.72 -0.68
C PHE A 372 3.83 -3.98 0.74
N LYS A 373 2.71 -3.37 1.07
CA LYS A 373 2.11 -3.45 2.42
C LYS A 373 1.72 -4.86 2.84
N ASP A 374 1.24 -5.67 1.92
CA ASP A 374 0.88 -7.08 2.15
C ASP A 374 2.13 -7.95 2.39
N GLU A 375 3.23 -7.69 1.67
CA GLU A 375 4.51 -8.34 1.92
C GLU A 375 5.04 -7.99 3.32
N VAL A 376 4.95 -6.72 3.72
CA VAL A 376 5.34 -6.29 5.07
C VAL A 376 4.56 -7.01 6.14
N ARG A 377 3.25 -7.20 5.96
CA ARG A 377 2.43 -7.99 6.90
C ARG A 377 2.86 -9.46 6.95
N ALA A 378 3.13 -10.06 5.79
CA ALA A 378 3.62 -11.44 5.73
C ALA A 378 4.97 -11.59 6.45
N LEU A 379 5.90 -10.63 6.26
CA LEU A 379 7.16 -10.59 6.99
C LEU A 379 6.94 -10.43 8.51
N GLY A 380 6.01 -9.57 8.91
CA GLY A 380 5.68 -9.37 10.33
C GLY A 380 5.27 -10.66 11.02
N LEU A 381 4.38 -11.46 10.38
CA LEU A 381 3.96 -12.77 10.88
C LEU A 381 5.15 -13.74 10.96
N GLN A 382 5.97 -13.78 9.93
CA GLN A 382 7.16 -14.66 9.87
C GLN A 382 8.23 -14.27 10.90
N LEU A 383 8.31 -12.99 11.28
CA LEU A 383 9.18 -12.48 12.34
C LEU A 383 8.60 -12.73 13.75
N GLY A 384 7.41 -13.30 13.86
CA GLY A 384 6.76 -13.62 15.13
C GLY A 384 6.01 -12.46 15.78
N LEU A 385 5.71 -11.40 15.03
CA LEU A 385 4.88 -10.31 15.56
C LEU A 385 3.43 -10.78 15.78
N PRO A 386 2.77 -10.33 16.86
CA PRO A 386 1.38 -10.68 17.14
C PRO A 386 0.44 -10.32 15.98
N GLU A 387 -0.48 -11.20 15.63
CA GLU A 387 -1.49 -10.95 14.59
C GLU A 387 -2.26 -9.65 14.80
N ALA A 388 -2.64 -9.35 16.04
CA ALA A 388 -3.35 -8.13 16.40
C ALA A 388 -2.56 -6.85 16.04
N MET A 389 -1.23 -6.92 16.01
CA MET A 389 -0.37 -5.81 15.61
C MET A 389 -0.22 -5.75 14.08
N VAL A 390 -0.02 -6.90 13.44
CA VAL A 390 0.19 -6.99 11.98
C VAL A 390 -1.07 -6.58 11.20
N TRP A 391 -2.25 -6.96 11.71
CA TRP A 391 -3.55 -6.67 11.07
C TRP A 391 -4.26 -5.45 11.63
N ARG A 392 -3.58 -4.70 12.47
CA ARG A 392 -4.11 -3.43 12.98
C ARG A 392 -4.50 -2.49 11.84
N HIS A 393 -5.68 -1.89 11.98
CA HIS A 393 -6.15 -0.89 11.02
C HIS A 393 -5.18 0.30 10.98
N PRO A 394 -4.96 0.90 9.81
CA PRO A 394 -4.21 2.14 9.70
C PRO A 394 -4.72 3.19 10.68
N PHE A 395 -3.79 3.92 11.27
CA PHE A 395 -4.10 4.99 12.19
C PHE A 395 -3.25 6.22 11.83
N PRO A 396 -3.84 7.40 11.70
CA PRO A 396 -3.13 8.57 11.23
C PRO A 396 -2.11 9.07 12.25
N GLY A 397 -0.99 9.63 11.78
CA GLY A 397 0.06 10.18 12.65
C GLY A 397 -0.46 11.22 13.66
N PRO A 398 -1.41 12.13 13.30
CA PRO A 398 -2.04 13.05 14.26
C PRO A 398 -2.95 12.39 15.30
N GLY A 399 -3.14 11.08 15.23
CA GLY A 399 -3.95 10.32 16.18
C GLY A 399 -5.43 10.74 16.19
N LEU A 400 -6.04 10.68 17.36
CA LEU A 400 -7.44 11.05 17.57
C LEU A 400 -7.70 12.56 17.42
N ALA A 401 -6.68 13.41 17.39
CA ALA A 401 -6.88 14.86 17.27
C ALA A 401 -7.65 15.27 16.00
N ILE A 402 -7.44 14.56 14.88
CA ILE A 402 -8.16 14.80 13.62
C ILE A 402 -9.47 14.02 13.51
N ARG A 403 -9.89 13.38 14.58
CA ARG A 403 -11.20 12.74 14.74
C ARG A 403 -12.07 13.45 15.78
N ILE A 404 -11.61 14.60 16.29
CA ILE A 404 -12.37 15.52 17.12
C ILE A 404 -12.64 16.78 16.31
N ILE A 405 -13.85 16.94 15.81
CA ILE A 405 -14.25 18.15 15.08
C ILE A 405 -14.45 19.26 16.10
N GLY A 406 -13.46 20.14 16.18
CA GLY A 406 -13.36 21.19 17.20
C GLY A 406 -12.03 21.18 17.97
N ALA A 407 -11.94 21.87 19.08
CA ALA A 407 -10.74 21.89 19.92
C ALA A 407 -10.49 20.53 20.59
N VAL A 408 -9.20 20.19 20.74
CA VAL A 408 -8.77 18.97 21.39
C VAL A 408 -8.48 19.24 22.86
N ASP A 409 -9.08 18.46 23.74
CA ASP A 409 -8.81 18.43 25.17
C ASP A 409 -8.93 17.01 25.74
N GLN A 410 -8.49 16.80 26.97
CA GLN A 410 -8.46 15.50 27.60
C GLN A 410 -9.87 14.87 27.70
N GLN A 411 -10.88 15.66 28.05
CA GLN A 411 -12.25 15.15 28.20
C GLN A 411 -12.81 14.64 26.87
N ARG A 412 -12.61 15.38 25.78
CA ARG A 412 -13.03 14.99 24.43
C ARG A 412 -12.28 13.77 23.91
N LEU A 413 -10.99 13.67 24.22
CA LEU A 413 -10.18 12.49 23.90
C LEU A 413 -10.68 11.25 24.62
N ASP A 414 -10.94 11.34 25.93
CA ASP A 414 -11.40 10.20 26.72
C ASP A 414 -12.80 9.73 26.29
N LEU A 415 -13.66 10.67 25.91
CA LEU A 415 -14.95 10.37 25.31
C LEU A 415 -14.77 9.61 23.98
N LEU A 416 -13.97 10.13 23.07
CA LEU A 416 -13.73 9.51 21.77
C LEU A 416 -13.03 8.15 21.91
N ARG A 417 -12.08 7.98 22.83
CA ARG A 417 -11.43 6.70 23.10
C ARG A 417 -12.42 5.62 23.52
N ARG A 418 -13.41 5.96 24.38
CA ARG A 418 -14.46 5.02 24.80
C ARG A 418 -15.35 4.63 23.61
N ALA A 419 -15.79 5.59 22.80
CA ALA A 419 -16.61 5.33 21.64
C ALA A 419 -15.86 4.50 20.56
N ASP A 420 -14.60 4.81 20.29
CA ASP A 420 -13.73 4.09 19.36
C ASP A 420 -13.48 2.63 19.83
N LEU A 421 -13.24 2.44 21.14
CA LEU A 421 -13.05 1.11 21.72
C LEU A 421 -14.27 0.23 21.51
N ILE A 422 -15.47 0.72 21.82
CA ILE A 422 -16.73 0.01 21.62
C ILE A 422 -16.93 -0.38 20.16
N ALA A 423 -16.67 0.55 19.23
CA ALA A 423 -16.80 0.28 17.80
C ALA A 423 -15.85 -0.83 17.34
N ARG A 424 -14.59 -0.81 17.80
CA ARG A 424 -13.60 -1.85 17.49
C ARG A 424 -13.94 -3.21 18.10
N GLU A 425 -14.41 -3.25 19.33
CA GLU A 425 -14.84 -4.49 20.01
C GLU A 425 -15.98 -5.17 19.26
N GLU A 426 -17.02 -4.42 18.87
CA GLU A 426 -18.17 -4.96 18.14
C GLU A 426 -17.77 -5.41 16.71
N LEU A 427 -16.86 -4.69 16.05
CA LEU A 427 -16.34 -5.09 14.75
C LEU A 427 -15.59 -6.43 14.86
N SER A 428 -14.71 -6.54 15.86
CA SER A 428 -13.91 -7.74 16.13
C SER A 428 -14.81 -8.93 16.53
N ALA A 429 -15.77 -8.71 17.43
CA ALA A 429 -16.74 -9.74 17.84
C ALA A 429 -17.57 -10.27 16.66
N ALA A 430 -17.78 -9.44 15.63
CA ALA A 430 -18.47 -9.84 14.40
C ALA A 430 -17.54 -10.49 13.36
N GLY A 431 -16.23 -10.58 13.61
CA GLY A 431 -15.24 -11.13 12.67
C GLY A 431 -15.03 -10.29 11.41
N LEU A 432 -15.27 -8.98 11.49
CA LEU A 432 -15.24 -8.06 10.34
C LEU A 432 -13.94 -7.25 10.22
N ASP A 433 -12.99 -7.42 11.14
CA ASP A 433 -11.74 -6.66 11.18
C ASP A 433 -10.95 -6.68 9.87
N ARG A 434 -10.92 -7.85 9.20
CA ARG A 434 -10.16 -8.02 7.96
C ARG A 434 -10.89 -7.51 6.71
N GLY A 435 -12.22 -7.38 6.80
CA GLY A 435 -13.07 -6.89 5.70
C GLY A 435 -13.17 -5.37 5.63
N VAL A 436 -12.78 -4.69 6.71
CA VAL A 436 -12.79 -3.23 6.82
C VAL A 436 -11.35 -2.74 6.79
N TRP A 437 -11.04 -1.84 5.85
CA TRP A 437 -9.69 -1.25 5.73
C TRP A 437 -9.34 -0.37 6.93
N GLN A 438 -10.29 0.53 7.27
CA GLN A 438 -10.16 1.47 8.38
C GLN A 438 -11.55 1.81 8.93
N PHE A 439 -11.65 2.03 10.25
CA PHE A 439 -12.90 2.38 10.89
C PHE A 439 -12.73 3.64 11.77
N PRO A 440 -12.65 4.84 11.18
CA PRO A 440 -12.68 6.08 11.95
C PRO A 440 -14.00 6.22 12.73
N VAL A 441 -13.85 6.53 14.02
CA VAL A 441 -14.93 7.04 14.87
C VAL A 441 -14.63 8.50 15.14
N VAL A 442 -15.59 9.39 14.82
CA VAL A 442 -15.37 10.85 14.81
C VAL A 442 -16.32 11.51 15.79
N LEU A 443 -15.79 12.34 16.67
CA LEU A 443 -16.55 13.13 17.62
C LEU A 443 -16.87 14.50 17.02
N LEU A 444 -18.16 14.84 16.88
CA LEU A 444 -18.60 16.19 16.53
C LEU A 444 -18.67 17.03 17.80
N ALA A 445 -17.51 17.45 18.30
CA ALA A 445 -17.36 18.05 19.63
C ALA A 445 -18.05 19.41 19.77
N ASP A 446 -18.14 20.17 18.68
CA ASP A 446 -18.78 21.49 18.67
C ASP A 446 -20.28 21.44 18.30
N VAL A 447 -20.82 20.23 18.09
CA VAL A 447 -22.25 20.01 17.82
C VAL A 447 -22.97 19.53 19.07
N ARG A 448 -24.09 20.18 19.41
CA ARG A 448 -24.99 19.75 20.46
C ARG A 448 -26.23 19.09 19.87
N SER A 449 -26.43 17.83 20.19
CA SER A 449 -27.62 17.05 19.80
C SER A 449 -28.60 16.96 20.97
N VAL A 450 -29.87 17.09 20.66
CA VAL A 450 -30.96 16.90 21.65
C VAL A 450 -31.26 15.41 21.75
N GLY A 451 -31.33 14.91 22.96
CA GLY A 451 -31.75 13.56 23.30
C GLY A 451 -32.83 13.57 24.37
N VAL A 452 -33.42 12.41 24.59
CA VAL A 452 -34.32 12.14 25.71
C VAL A 452 -33.74 10.97 26.49
N GLN A 453 -33.43 11.20 27.77
CA GLN A 453 -32.96 10.18 28.69
C GLN A 453 -33.83 10.22 29.93
N GLY A 454 -34.55 9.13 30.19
CA GLY A 454 -35.64 9.12 31.17
C GLY A 454 -36.74 10.10 30.76
N ASP A 455 -37.24 10.89 31.72
CA ASP A 455 -38.34 11.87 31.47
C ASP A 455 -37.85 13.28 31.08
N GLY A 456 -36.54 13.45 30.88
CA GLY A 456 -35.91 14.75 30.63
C GLY A 456 -35.23 14.88 29.27
N ARG A 457 -35.13 16.14 28.80
CA ARG A 457 -34.25 16.46 27.67
C ARG A 457 -32.80 16.37 28.11
N SER A 458 -31.98 15.70 27.31
CA SER A 458 -30.52 15.68 27.45
C SER A 458 -29.87 16.38 26.26
N TYR A 459 -28.66 16.87 26.45
CA TYR A 459 -27.83 17.46 25.39
C TYR A 459 -26.49 16.75 25.38
N GLY A 460 -26.19 16.11 24.29
CA GLY A 460 -24.96 15.36 24.09
C GLY A 460 -24.30 15.65 22.76
N HIS A 461 -23.22 14.96 22.47
CA HIS A 461 -22.51 15.04 21.21
C HIS A 461 -22.92 13.91 20.26
N PRO A 462 -22.99 14.17 18.95
CA PRO A 462 -23.03 13.11 17.97
C PRO A 462 -21.65 12.49 17.76
N VAL A 463 -21.65 11.17 17.51
CA VAL A 463 -20.47 10.42 17.05
C VAL A 463 -20.78 9.86 15.66
N VAL A 464 -19.80 9.98 14.74
CA VAL A 464 -19.89 9.45 13.38
C VAL A 464 -19.08 8.16 13.29
N LEU A 465 -19.69 7.13 12.72
CA LEU A 465 -19.06 5.89 12.33
C LEU A 465 -18.71 5.97 10.85
N ARG A 466 -17.45 5.75 10.49
CA ARG A 466 -16.99 5.76 9.09
C ARG A 466 -16.21 4.47 8.74
N PRO A 467 -16.89 3.32 8.64
CA PRO A 467 -16.23 2.12 8.15
C PRO A 467 -15.96 2.25 6.65
N VAL A 468 -14.72 2.04 6.22
CA VAL A 468 -14.32 2.11 4.81
C VAL A 468 -13.58 0.85 4.37
N SER A 469 -13.84 0.46 3.13
CA SER A 469 -13.12 -0.57 2.40
C SER A 469 -12.28 0.09 1.31
N SER A 470 -11.03 -0.35 1.19
CA SER A 470 -10.07 0.14 0.20
C SER A 470 -9.01 -0.93 -0.04
N GLU A 471 -8.35 -0.89 -1.19
CA GLU A 471 -7.18 -1.72 -1.47
C GLU A 471 -5.87 -0.92 -1.28
N ASP A 472 -5.88 0.35 -1.64
CA ASP A 472 -4.69 1.20 -1.74
C ASP A 472 -4.81 2.56 -1.01
N ALA A 473 -5.92 2.84 -0.36
CA ALA A 473 -6.28 4.12 0.24
C ALA A 473 -6.43 5.30 -0.74
N MET A 474 -6.17 5.13 -2.04
CA MET A 474 -6.39 6.18 -3.04
C MET A 474 -7.88 6.35 -3.34
N THR A 475 -8.57 5.24 -3.51
CA THR A 475 -10.03 5.16 -3.60
C THR A 475 -10.56 4.35 -2.43
N ALA A 476 -11.73 4.71 -1.93
CA ALA A 476 -12.39 3.97 -0.87
C ALA A 476 -13.93 4.06 -1.02
N ASP A 477 -14.60 3.00 -0.65
CA ASP A 477 -16.05 3.02 -0.48
C ASP A 477 -16.40 2.76 0.98
N TRP A 478 -17.59 3.17 1.42
CA TRP A 478 -18.04 2.84 2.76
C TRP A 478 -18.32 1.34 2.87
N SER A 479 -17.87 0.73 3.95
CA SER A 479 -18.10 -0.69 4.22
C SER A 479 -19.54 -0.92 4.68
N ARG A 480 -20.25 -1.83 4.02
CA ARG A 480 -21.63 -2.17 4.32
C ARG A 480 -21.66 -3.15 5.49
N LEU A 481 -21.49 -2.62 6.69
CA LEU A 481 -21.61 -3.44 7.90
C LEU A 481 -23.03 -3.99 8.04
N PRO A 482 -23.20 -5.20 8.57
CA PRO A 482 -24.53 -5.71 8.94
C PRO A 482 -25.24 -4.73 9.88
N TYR A 483 -26.52 -4.45 9.63
CA TYR A 483 -27.28 -3.46 10.41
C TYR A 483 -27.40 -3.80 11.90
N ASP A 484 -27.39 -5.08 12.25
CA ASP A 484 -27.37 -5.54 13.64
C ASP A 484 -26.05 -5.19 14.36
N VAL A 485 -24.91 -5.21 13.64
CA VAL A 485 -23.62 -4.76 14.17
C VAL A 485 -23.65 -3.25 14.40
N VAL A 486 -24.13 -2.48 13.43
CA VAL A 486 -24.30 -1.02 13.56
C VAL A 486 -25.23 -0.66 14.73
N ALA A 487 -26.34 -1.41 14.88
CA ALA A 487 -27.29 -1.22 15.98
C ALA A 487 -26.64 -1.51 17.34
N ARG A 488 -25.84 -2.59 17.47
CA ARG A 488 -25.12 -2.89 18.73
C ARG A 488 -24.10 -1.80 19.06
N ILE A 489 -23.30 -1.37 18.08
CA ILE A 489 -22.35 -0.26 18.28
C ILE A 489 -23.08 0.99 18.77
N SER A 490 -24.16 1.38 18.11
CA SER A 490 -24.94 2.56 18.47
C SER A 490 -25.52 2.44 19.89
N THR A 491 -26.11 1.30 20.23
CA THR A 491 -26.71 1.04 21.53
C THR A 491 -25.65 1.07 22.65
N ARG A 492 -24.50 0.43 22.43
CA ARG A 492 -23.42 0.44 23.41
C ARG A 492 -22.85 1.83 23.61
N ILE A 493 -22.55 2.56 22.52
CA ILE A 493 -21.99 3.92 22.62
C ILE A 493 -22.94 4.83 23.41
N THR A 494 -24.23 4.83 23.10
CA THR A 494 -25.21 5.70 23.76
C THR A 494 -25.51 5.31 25.22
N ASN A 495 -25.27 4.05 25.61
CA ASN A 495 -25.45 3.57 26.97
C ASN A 495 -24.20 3.69 27.82
N GLU A 496 -22.99 3.48 27.24
CA GLU A 496 -21.73 3.41 27.97
C GLU A 496 -20.96 4.74 27.95
N VAL A 497 -21.27 5.66 27.00
CA VAL A 497 -20.65 6.98 26.86
C VAL A 497 -21.72 8.06 27.08
N ALA A 498 -21.88 8.48 28.33
CA ALA A 498 -23.00 9.32 28.76
C ALA A 498 -23.11 10.68 28.03
N GLU A 499 -21.98 11.20 27.53
CA GLU A 499 -21.90 12.46 26.80
C GLU A 499 -22.33 12.32 25.33
N VAL A 500 -22.56 11.08 24.84
CA VAL A 500 -23.03 10.80 23.47
C VAL A 500 -24.50 10.40 23.47
N ASN A 501 -25.31 11.10 22.72
CA ASN A 501 -26.75 10.81 22.60
C ASN A 501 -27.17 10.51 21.15
N ARG A 502 -26.24 10.47 20.20
CA ARG A 502 -26.51 10.19 18.79
C ARG A 502 -25.31 9.56 18.10
N VAL A 503 -25.60 8.49 17.35
CA VAL A 503 -24.63 7.84 16.46
C VAL A 503 -25.13 7.96 15.02
N VAL A 504 -24.26 8.35 14.09
CA VAL A 504 -24.55 8.48 12.66
C VAL A 504 -23.56 7.66 11.84
N LEU A 505 -23.97 7.19 10.68
CA LEU A 505 -23.15 6.44 9.76
C LEU A 505 -22.82 7.30 8.54
N ASP A 506 -21.52 7.47 8.23
CA ASP A 506 -21.06 8.12 7.02
C ASP A 506 -20.97 7.12 5.87
N VAL A 507 -21.74 7.37 4.81
CA VAL A 507 -21.89 6.53 3.63
C VAL A 507 -21.22 7.12 2.38
N THR A 508 -20.30 8.06 2.57
CA THR A 508 -19.64 8.78 1.48
C THR A 508 -18.44 7.99 0.96
N SER A 509 -18.31 7.86 -0.36
CA SER A 509 -17.14 7.28 -1.02
C SER A 509 -15.97 8.28 -1.09
N LYS A 510 -14.76 7.78 -1.38
CA LYS A 510 -13.59 8.58 -1.73
C LYS A 510 -13.18 8.29 -3.18
N PRO A 511 -13.19 9.28 -4.09
CA PRO A 511 -13.76 10.61 -3.92
C PRO A 511 -15.29 10.60 -3.79
N PRO A 512 -16.00 11.71 -3.41
CA PRO A 512 -15.44 13.03 -3.12
C PRO A 512 -14.95 13.23 -1.69
N GLY A 513 -15.34 12.36 -0.74
CA GLY A 513 -14.86 12.46 0.63
C GLY A 513 -13.41 11.97 0.78
N THR A 514 -12.82 12.19 1.95
CA THR A 514 -11.56 11.57 2.39
C THR A 514 -11.85 10.42 3.36
N ILE A 515 -10.86 9.61 3.72
CA ILE A 515 -11.03 8.56 4.73
C ILE A 515 -11.18 9.20 6.11
N GLU A 516 -10.24 10.07 6.50
CA GLU A 516 -10.37 10.87 7.72
C GLU A 516 -11.26 12.10 7.45
N TRP A 517 -11.91 12.63 8.49
CA TRP A 517 -12.80 13.79 8.38
C TRP A 517 -12.04 15.12 8.43
N GLU A 518 -10.93 15.17 9.18
CA GLU A 518 -10.03 16.32 9.26
C GLU A 518 -8.63 15.99 8.73
#